data_3e735691d3be8817d6f3c01528da12e2
#
_entry.id   3e735691d3be8817d6f3c01528da12e2
#
_cell.length_a   1.000
_cell.length_b   1.000
_cell.length_c   1.000
_cell.angle_alpha   90.00
_cell.angle_beta   90.00
_cell.angle_gamma   90.00
#
_symmetry.space_group_name_H-M   'P 1'
#
loop_
_entity.id
_entity.type
_entity.pdbx_description
1 polymer ?
#
loop_
_entity_poly.entity_id
_entity_poly.type
_entity_poly.pdbx_seq_one_letter_code
_entity_poly.pdbx_strand_id
1 'polypeptide(L)'
;CKDGYEIAELQAAVDASALGFNDVIAAIPAAVETPRGERVLDAAFYGRARILGNDLGYNTIVGAGSHACVLHWIRNDGDVHRGELVLVDAGVEMQSFYTADITRTLPVDGKFSPAQRALYMLVYESQLAGFAAIKPGVLFSEINKACQEVLAKGLADMGVLTVSAEESLKPEVGLHRRWTLHGVSHHLGLDVHDCAQARKEMYLDSPLREGMVLTVEPGLYIQ
;
A
#
# COMPACT_ATOMS: atom_id res chain seq x y z
N CYS A 1 -6.68 10.63 -17.70
CA CYS A 1 -5.46 11.45 -17.59
C CYS A 1 -5.81 12.70 -16.78
N LYS A 2 -4.93 13.09 -15.89
CA LYS A 2 -5.07 14.26 -15.02
C LYS A 2 -4.41 15.47 -15.69
N ASP A 3 -5.01 16.64 -15.52
CA ASP A 3 -4.39 17.91 -15.93
C ASP A 3 -3.50 18.49 -14.81
N GLY A 4 -2.94 19.69 -15.04
CA GLY A 4 -2.04 20.31 -14.08
C GLY A 4 -2.69 20.70 -12.75
N TYR A 5 -3.99 21.05 -12.77
CA TYR A 5 -4.75 21.35 -11.56
C TYR A 5 -4.99 20.07 -10.74
N GLU A 6 -5.46 19.03 -11.39
CA GLU A 6 -5.73 17.73 -10.76
C GLU A 6 -4.46 17.12 -10.13
N ILE A 7 -3.32 17.23 -10.82
CA ILE A 7 -2.01 16.79 -10.30
C ILE A 7 -1.61 17.61 -9.05
N ALA A 8 -1.84 18.93 -9.05
CA ALA A 8 -1.55 19.75 -7.89
C ALA A 8 -2.41 19.39 -6.68
N GLU A 9 -3.70 19.08 -6.88
CA GLU A 9 -4.61 18.66 -5.82
C GLU A 9 -4.22 17.27 -5.25
N LEU A 10 -3.85 16.33 -6.11
CA LEU A 10 -3.33 15.03 -5.69
C LEU A 10 -2.00 15.17 -4.91
N GLN A 11 -1.11 16.08 -5.34
CA GLN A 11 0.12 16.36 -4.60
C GLN A 11 -0.18 16.95 -3.22
N ALA A 12 -1.14 17.88 -3.12
CA ALA A 12 -1.57 18.43 -1.83
C ALA A 12 -2.13 17.36 -0.89
N ALA A 13 -2.92 16.40 -1.44
CA ALA A 13 -3.42 15.25 -0.68
C ALA A 13 -2.28 14.36 -0.17
N VAL A 14 -1.27 14.09 -1.00
CA VAL A 14 -0.07 13.32 -0.62
C VAL A 14 0.72 14.05 0.47
N ASP A 15 0.94 15.36 0.35
CA ASP A 15 1.69 16.15 1.32
C ASP A 15 0.98 16.18 2.68
N ALA A 16 -0.36 16.35 2.69
CA ALA A 16 -1.17 16.29 3.89
C ALA A 16 -1.12 14.90 4.55
N SER A 17 -1.19 13.83 3.73
CA SER A 17 -1.08 12.46 4.21
C SER A 17 0.29 12.15 4.81
N ALA A 18 1.37 12.65 4.20
CA ALA A 18 2.73 12.50 4.75
C ALA A 18 2.86 13.10 6.15
N LEU A 19 2.21 14.24 6.41
CA LEU A 19 2.14 14.83 7.76
C LEU A 19 1.30 13.94 8.71
N GLY A 20 0.22 13.33 8.22
CA GLY A 20 -0.57 12.36 8.98
C GLY A 20 0.25 11.13 9.39
N PHE A 21 1.10 10.61 8.50
CA PHE A 21 2.02 9.52 8.84
C PHE A 21 3.07 9.91 9.87
N ASN A 22 3.54 11.16 9.89
CA ASN A 22 4.42 11.64 10.95
C ASN A 22 3.71 11.62 12.31
N ASP A 23 2.43 12.01 12.37
CA ASP A 23 1.62 11.94 13.59
C ASP A 23 1.39 10.49 14.04
N VAL A 24 1.13 9.58 13.09
CA VAL A 24 1.03 8.13 13.38
C VAL A 24 2.32 7.61 14.01
N ILE A 25 3.48 7.90 13.41
CA ILE A 25 4.78 7.46 13.93
C ILE A 25 5.00 8.00 15.36
N ALA A 26 4.68 9.27 15.59
CA ALA A 26 4.80 9.88 16.90
C ALA A 26 3.83 9.27 17.94
N ALA A 27 2.69 8.72 17.50
CA ALA A 27 1.69 8.11 18.36
C ALA A 27 1.99 6.63 18.71
N ILE A 28 2.92 5.95 18.03
CA ILE A 28 3.24 4.53 18.30
C ILE A 28 3.54 4.24 19.77
N PRO A 29 4.35 5.03 20.50
CA PRO A 29 4.59 4.76 21.91
C PRO A 29 3.32 4.78 22.77
N ALA A 30 2.41 5.70 22.51
CA ALA A 30 1.12 5.77 23.22
C ALA A 30 0.20 4.61 22.82
N ALA A 31 0.22 4.19 21.57
CA ALA A 31 -0.55 3.04 21.08
C ALA A 31 -0.16 1.73 21.76
N VAL A 32 1.15 1.52 22.05
CA VAL A 32 1.64 0.33 22.78
C VAL A 32 1.12 0.28 24.22
N GLU A 33 0.93 1.42 24.87
CA GLU A 33 0.49 1.51 26.27
C GLU A 33 -1.04 1.59 26.42
N THR A 34 -1.77 1.69 25.32
CA THR A 34 -3.23 1.90 25.32
C THR A 34 -3.95 0.67 24.77
N PRO A 35 -4.96 0.11 25.46
CA PRO A 35 -5.82 -0.92 24.89
C PRO A 35 -6.42 -0.46 23.54
N ARG A 36 -6.47 -1.35 22.57
CA ARG A 36 -6.86 -1.04 21.18
C ARG A 36 -5.96 0.03 20.55
N GLY A 37 -4.65 -0.13 20.71
CA GLY A 37 -3.66 0.81 20.20
C GLY A 37 -3.78 1.14 18.72
N GLU A 38 -4.33 0.25 17.90
CA GLU A 38 -4.65 0.52 16.48
C GLU A 38 -5.54 1.77 16.35
N ARG A 39 -6.51 1.99 17.27
CA ARG A 39 -7.38 3.18 17.25
C ARG A 39 -6.65 4.47 17.63
N VAL A 40 -5.59 4.36 18.40
CA VAL A 40 -4.75 5.53 18.73
C VAL A 40 -4.06 6.02 17.46
N LEU A 41 -3.54 5.11 16.65
CA LEU A 41 -2.89 5.42 15.38
C LEU A 41 -3.88 5.94 14.34
N ASP A 42 -5.04 5.30 14.22
CA ASP A 42 -6.15 5.75 13.37
C ASP A 42 -6.59 7.19 13.73
N ALA A 43 -6.83 7.46 15.01
CA ALA A 43 -7.21 8.79 15.47
C ALA A 43 -6.12 9.84 15.21
N ALA A 44 -4.84 9.48 15.30
CA ALA A 44 -3.74 10.39 15.02
C ALA A 44 -3.74 10.82 13.54
N PHE A 45 -3.91 9.87 12.61
CA PHE A 45 -4.04 10.18 11.18
C PHE A 45 -5.30 10.99 10.90
N TYR A 46 -6.44 10.55 11.43
CA TYR A 46 -7.73 11.22 11.22
C TYR A 46 -7.70 12.67 11.70
N GLY A 47 -7.10 12.94 12.87
CA GLY A 47 -6.94 14.32 13.37
C GLY A 47 -6.22 15.21 12.36
N ARG A 48 -5.15 14.73 11.74
CA ARG A 48 -4.41 15.47 10.70
C ARG A 48 -5.24 15.65 9.44
N ALA A 49 -5.93 14.61 8.99
CA ALA A 49 -6.80 14.68 7.82
C ALA A 49 -7.87 15.76 7.96
N ARG A 50 -8.51 15.86 9.14
CA ARG A 50 -9.53 16.89 9.43
C ARG A 50 -8.98 18.31 9.55
N ILE A 51 -7.70 18.47 9.87
CA ILE A 51 -7.06 19.80 9.96
C ILE A 51 -6.66 20.31 8.57
N LEU A 52 -6.14 19.45 7.71
CA LEU A 52 -5.53 19.84 6.44
C LEU A 52 -6.44 19.60 5.21
N GLY A 53 -7.34 18.63 5.29
CA GLY A 53 -8.21 18.23 4.20
C GLY A 53 -9.70 18.37 4.53
N ASN A 54 -10.51 17.75 3.67
CA ASN A 54 -11.95 17.60 3.87
C ASN A 54 -12.23 16.45 4.86
N ASP A 55 -11.68 15.27 4.57
CA ASP A 55 -11.85 14.07 5.40
C ASP A 55 -10.78 13.00 5.03
N LEU A 56 -11.02 11.76 5.40
CA LEU A 56 -10.32 10.59 4.87
C LEU A 56 -10.83 10.26 3.47
N GLY A 57 -9.95 9.88 2.56
CA GLY A 57 -10.32 9.42 1.22
C GLY A 57 -10.97 8.03 1.24
N TYR A 58 -10.70 7.24 2.27
CA TYR A 58 -11.26 5.92 2.54
C TYR A 58 -11.09 5.57 4.02
N ASN A 59 -11.76 4.51 4.48
CA ASN A 59 -11.60 4.05 5.87
C ASN A 59 -10.14 3.65 6.13
N THR A 60 -9.48 4.34 7.04
CA THR A 60 -8.10 4.01 7.45
C THR A 60 -7.98 2.55 7.88
N ILE A 61 -6.95 1.88 7.40
CA ILE A 61 -6.57 0.54 7.84
C ILE A 61 -5.39 0.68 8.77
N VAL A 62 -5.53 0.17 9.99
CA VAL A 62 -4.43 0.06 10.97
C VAL A 62 -4.41 -1.36 11.49
N GLY A 63 -3.49 -2.17 11.01
CA GLY A 63 -3.34 -3.57 11.43
C GLY A 63 -2.00 -3.80 12.10
N ALA A 64 -2.01 -4.20 13.38
CA ALA A 64 -0.81 -4.63 14.10
C ALA A 64 -0.72 -6.17 14.15
N GLY A 65 0.50 -6.71 14.10
CA GLY A 65 0.74 -8.14 14.15
C GLY A 65 -0.05 -8.90 13.07
N SER A 66 -0.85 -9.87 13.46
CA SER A 66 -1.65 -10.69 12.52
C SER A 66 -2.73 -9.91 11.78
N HIS A 67 -3.24 -8.79 12.35
CA HIS A 67 -4.22 -7.95 11.68
C HIS A 67 -3.63 -7.28 10.42
N ALA A 68 -2.32 -7.05 10.37
CA ALA A 68 -1.63 -6.54 9.17
C ALA A 68 -1.74 -7.48 7.95
N CYS A 69 -2.12 -8.74 8.15
CA CYS A 69 -2.36 -9.70 7.08
C CYS A 69 -3.83 -9.76 6.62
N VAL A 70 -4.71 -8.93 7.17
CA VAL A 70 -6.10 -8.78 6.74
C VAL A 70 -6.22 -7.53 5.87
N LEU A 71 -6.45 -7.70 4.55
CA LEU A 71 -6.32 -6.63 3.54
C LEU A 71 -7.08 -5.33 3.90
N HIS A 72 -8.32 -5.44 4.36
CA HIS A 72 -9.15 -4.30 4.72
C HIS A 72 -9.55 -4.37 6.20
N TRP A 73 -8.53 -4.38 7.09
CA TRP A 73 -8.75 -4.34 8.53
C TRP A 73 -9.12 -2.92 8.99
N ILE A 74 -10.37 -2.53 8.76
CA ILE A 74 -10.93 -1.21 9.11
C ILE A 74 -11.52 -1.13 10.52
N ARG A 75 -11.53 -2.23 11.27
CA ARG A 75 -12.03 -2.24 12.65
C ARG A 75 -11.08 -1.51 13.60
N ASN A 76 -9.79 -1.60 13.33
CA ASN A 76 -8.72 -0.94 14.05
C ASN A 76 -8.87 -1.12 15.58
N ASP A 77 -9.22 -2.34 16.02
CA ASP A 77 -9.58 -2.61 17.42
C ASP A 77 -8.62 -3.56 18.13
N GLY A 78 -7.47 -3.83 17.54
CA GLY A 78 -6.40 -4.62 18.13
C GLY A 78 -5.43 -3.81 18.98
N ASP A 79 -4.71 -4.52 19.83
CA ASP A 79 -3.61 -3.99 20.60
C ASP A 79 -2.35 -3.91 19.73
N VAL A 80 -1.42 -3.01 20.08
CA VAL A 80 -0.13 -2.84 19.40
C VAL A 80 0.97 -3.31 20.33
N HIS A 81 1.74 -4.34 19.93
CA HIS A 81 2.75 -4.91 20.78
C HIS A 81 4.17 -4.70 20.26
N ARG A 82 5.12 -4.56 21.20
CA ARG A 82 6.54 -4.50 20.87
C ARG A 82 6.99 -5.77 20.14
N GLY A 83 7.92 -5.61 19.20
CA GLY A 83 8.43 -6.70 18.36
C GLY A 83 7.59 -6.97 17.11
N GLU A 84 6.36 -6.43 17.02
CA GLU A 84 5.48 -6.58 15.87
C GLU A 84 5.74 -5.51 14.80
N LEU A 85 5.13 -5.73 13.65
CA LEU A 85 4.92 -4.71 12.62
C LEU A 85 3.51 -4.13 12.74
N VAL A 86 3.35 -2.86 12.43
CA VAL A 86 2.06 -2.23 12.21
C VAL A 86 1.99 -1.71 10.79
N LEU A 87 0.97 -2.12 10.05
CA LEU A 87 0.62 -1.61 8.75
C LEU A 87 -0.40 -0.50 8.93
N VAL A 88 -0.17 0.64 8.31
CA VAL A 88 -1.12 1.75 8.22
C VAL A 88 -1.32 2.08 6.75
N ASP A 89 -2.58 2.12 6.35
CA ASP A 89 -3.00 2.46 5.00
C ASP A 89 -4.06 3.56 5.11
N ALA A 90 -3.71 4.75 4.64
CA ALA A 90 -4.51 5.94 4.85
C ALA A 90 -4.21 7.03 3.82
N GLY A 91 -5.24 7.80 3.46
CA GLY A 91 -5.15 8.93 2.56
C GLY A 91 -6.04 10.09 2.99
N VAL A 92 -5.53 11.31 2.85
CA VAL A 92 -6.31 12.53 3.06
C VAL A 92 -7.07 12.86 1.78
N GLU A 93 -8.35 13.14 1.90
CA GLU A 93 -9.15 13.76 0.84
C GLU A 93 -9.11 15.28 1.01
N MET A 94 -8.78 16.00 -0.05
CA MET A 94 -8.77 17.46 -0.06
C MET A 94 -10.17 18.04 -0.25
N GLN A 95 -10.31 19.36 -0.08
CA GLN A 95 -11.60 20.06 -0.34
C GLN A 95 -12.09 19.94 -1.79
N SER A 96 -11.19 19.64 -2.70
CA SER A 96 -11.44 19.34 -4.12
C SER A 96 -11.92 17.91 -4.37
N PHE A 97 -11.99 17.07 -3.32
CA PHE A 97 -12.30 15.63 -3.35
C PHE A 97 -11.22 14.75 -4.00
N TYR A 98 -10.06 15.29 -4.37
CA TYR A 98 -8.91 14.48 -4.73
C TYR A 98 -8.31 13.86 -3.48
N THR A 99 -7.97 12.56 -3.56
CA THR A 99 -7.46 11.79 -2.43
C THR A 99 -6.06 11.25 -2.66
N ALA A 100 -5.30 11.11 -1.58
CA ALA A 100 -4.09 10.30 -1.56
C ALA A 100 -4.43 8.84 -1.19
N ASP A 101 -3.46 7.97 -1.43
CA ASP A 101 -3.48 6.56 -1.04
C ASP A 101 -2.06 6.12 -0.71
N ILE A 102 -1.79 5.89 0.58
CA ILE A 102 -0.43 5.60 1.06
C ILE A 102 -0.48 4.48 2.10
N THR A 103 0.23 3.40 1.83
CA THR A 103 0.49 2.34 2.81
C THR A 103 1.92 2.39 3.32
N ARG A 104 2.10 2.25 4.63
CA ARG A 104 3.41 2.07 5.28
C ARG A 104 3.34 0.96 6.32
N THR A 105 4.34 0.06 6.28
CA THR A 105 4.54 -0.96 7.31
C THR A 105 5.72 -0.54 8.19
N LEU A 106 5.47 -0.37 9.48
CA LEU A 106 6.38 0.20 10.44
C LEU A 106 6.73 -0.81 11.54
N PRO A 107 7.99 -0.90 11.98
CA PRO A 107 8.34 -1.70 13.15
C PRO A 107 7.94 -0.94 14.42
N VAL A 108 7.13 -1.55 15.28
CA VAL A 108 6.62 -0.93 16.53
C VAL A 108 7.76 -0.46 17.43
N ASP A 109 8.89 -1.18 17.47
CA ASP A 109 10.07 -0.79 18.24
C ASP A 109 11.01 0.22 17.52
N GLY A 110 10.61 0.75 16.37
CA GLY A 110 11.43 1.65 15.56
C GLY A 110 12.60 0.98 14.84
N LYS A 111 12.73 -0.35 14.95
CA LYS A 111 13.78 -1.15 14.28
C LYS A 111 13.22 -2.48 13.80
N PHE A 112 13.48 -2.81 12.56
CA PHE A 112 13.17 -4.13 12.01
C PHE A 112 14.09 -5.20 12.61
N SER A 113 13.54 -6.38 12.94
CA SER A 113 14.33 -7.58 13.09
C SER A 113 14.97 -7.97 11.74
N PRO A 114 16.00 -8.85 11.72
CA PRO A 114 16.59 -9.29 10.45
C PRO A 114 15.58 -9.90 9.48
N ALA A 115 14.64 -10.72 9.97
CA ALA A 115 13.60 -11.33 9.14
C ALA A 115 12.61 -10.30 8.59
N GLN A 116 12.10 -9.39 9.44
CA GLN A 116 11.22 -8.30 9.03
C GLN A 116 11.90 -7.42 7.97
N ARG A 117 13.19 -7.09 8.19
CA ARG A 117 13.94 -6.26 7.24
C ARG A 117 14.12 -6.96 5.89
N ALA A 118 14.39 -8.26 5.88
CA ALA A 118 14.54 -9.02 4.64
C ALA A 118 13.26 -8.98 3.80
N LEU A 119 12.09 -9.23 4.44
CA LEU A 119 10.79 -9.16 3.77
C LEU A 119 10.43 -7.73 3.33
N TYR A 120 10.68 -6.74 4.20
CA TYR A 120 10.45 -5.34 3.86
C TYR A 120 11.26 -4.89 2.64
N MET A 121 12.54 -5.26 2.59
CA MET A 121 13.41 -4.92 1.45
C MET A 121 12.96 -5.61 0.18
N LEU A 122 12.49 -6.86 0.25
CA LEU A 122 11.94 -7.55 -0.91
C LEU A 122 10.70 -6.83 -1.48
N VAL A 123 9.79 -6.39 -0.61
CA VAL A 123 8.61 -5.59 -1.04
C VAL A 123 9.06 -4.25 -1.63
N TYR A 124 10.04 -3.59 -1.01
CA TYR A 124 10.59 -2.34 -1.52
C TYR A 124 11.23 -2.49 -2.91
N GLU A 125 12.03 -3.54 -3.13
CA GLU A 125 12.61 -3.85 -4.44
C GLU A 125 11.53 -4.15 -5.48
N SER A 126 10.47 -4.85 -5.08
CA SER A 126 9.29 -5.07 -5.93
C SER A 126 8.61 -3.75 -6.32
N GLN A 127 8.43 -2.82 -5.37
CA GLN A 127 7.88 -1.50 -5.65
C GLN A 127 8.75 -0.72 -6.64
N LEU A 128 10.07 -0.74 -6.48
CA LEU A 128 10.99 -0.09 -7.41
C LEU A 128 10.90 -0.69 -8.82
N ALA A 129 10.73 -2.00 -8.94
CA ALA A 129 10.50 -2.65 -10.24
C ALA A 129 9.18 -2.20 -10.87
N GLY A 130 8.12 -2.06 -10.07
CA GLY A 130 6.84 -1.51 -10.51
C GLY A 130 6.98 -0.08 -11.05
N PHE A 131 7.65 0.80 -10.31
CA PHE A 131 7.94 2.17 -10.78
C PHE A 131 8.75 2.18 -12.09
N ALA A 132 9.75 1.33 -12.21
CA ALA A 132 10.58 1.24 -13.42
C ALA A 132 9.79 0.77 -14.66
N ALA A 133 8.72 0.00 -14.46
CA ALA A 133 7.84 -0.47 -15.51
C ALA A 133 6.89 0.63 -16.05
N ILE A 134 6.61 1.69 -15.26
CA ILE A 134 5.66 2.75 -15.63
C ILE A 134 6.27 3.66 -16.69
N LYS A 135 5.79 3.53 -17.94
CA LYS A 135 6.16 4.39 -19.06
C LYS A 135 4.97 4.54 -20.00
N PRO A 136 4.80 5.70 -20.67
CA PRO A 136 3.80 5.84 -21.71
C PRO A 136 3.91 4.74 -22.76
N GLY A 137 2.79 4.14 -23.14
CA GLY A 137 2.70 3.05 -24.11
C GLY A 137 2.85 1.64 -23.56
N VAL A 138 3.32 1.47 -22.31
CA VAL A 138 3.38 0.16 -21.65
C VAL A 138 1.97 -0.22 -21.16
N LEU A 139 1.60 -1.49 -21.24
CA LEU A 139 0.32 -1.95 -20.70
C LEU A 139 0.28 -1.81 -19.16
N PHE A 140 -0.85 -1.39 -18.63
CA PHE A 140 -1.07 -1.26 -17.19
C PHE A 140 -0.71 -2.56 -16.43
N SER A 141 -1.03 -3.72 -17.00
CA SER A 141 -0.76 -5.05 -16.42
C SER A 141 0.74 -5.36 -16.22
N GLU A 142 1.64 -4.70 -16.97
CA GLU A 142 3.09 -4.93 -16.84
C GLU A 142 3.64 -4.43 -15.50
N ILE A 143 2.95 -3.48 -14.83
CA ILE A 143 3.32 -3.03 -13.48
C ILE A 143 3.21 -4.21 -12.51
N ASN A 144 2.04 -4.87 -12.51
CA ASN A 144 1.82 -6.03 -11.66
C ASN A 144 2.80 -7.17 -11.97
N LYS A 145 3.05 -7.44 -13.24
CA LYS A 145 4.00 -8.47 -13.65
C LYS A 145 5.40 -8.21 -13.13
N ALA A 146 5.93 -6.99 -13.30
CA ALA A 146 7.25 -6.61 -12.81
C ALA A 146 7.37 -6.78 -11.28
N CYS A 147 6.35 -6.39 -10.53
CA CYS A 147 6.32 -6.57 -9.08
C CYS A 147 6.29 -8.06 -8.68
N GLN A 148 5.43 -8.86 -9.31
CA GLN A 148 5.26 -10.28 -8.98
C GLN A 148 6.51 -11.10 -9.33
N GLU A 149 7.26 -10.75 -10.38
CA GLU A 149 8.53 -11.40 -10.73
C GLU A 149 9.56 -11.24 -9.59
N VAL A 150 9.69 -10.04 -9.03
CA VAL A 150 10.60 -9.78 -7.90
C VAL A 150 10.15 -10.54 -6.65
N LEU A 151 8.86 -10.48 -6.31
CA LEU A 151 8.32 -11.16 -5.13
C LEU A 151 8.46 -12.69 -5.24
N ALA A 152 8.12 -13.27 -6.39
CA ALA A 152 8.25 -14.72 -6.60
C ALA A 152 9.72 -15.18 -6.49
N LYS A 153 10.65 -14.40 -7.08
CA LYS A 153 12.10 -14.70 -6.96
C LYS A 153 12.55 -14.64 -5.51
N GLY A 154 12.25 -13.57 -4.79
CA GLY A 154 12.66 -13.43 -3.38
C GLY A 154 12.05 -14.49 -2.48
N LEU A 155 10.79 -14.86 -2.67
CA LEU A 155 10.14 -15.95 -1.92
C LEU A 155 10.79 -17.31 -2.21
N ALA A 156 11.23 -17.57 -3.45
CA ALA A 156 11.96 -18.79 -3.80
C ALA A 156 13.37 -18.79 -3.14
N ASP A 157 14.09 -17.68 -3.25
CA ASP A 157 15.43 -17.52 -2.66
C ASP A 157 15.42 -17.66 -1.12
N MET A 158 14.33 -17.26 -0.47
CA MET A 158 14.09 -17.43 0.97
C MET A 158 13.61 -18.84 1.35
N GLY A 159 13.36 -19.73 0.39
CA GLY A 159 12.85 -21.07 0.63
C GLY A 159 11.37 -21.12 1.05
N VAL A 160 10.62 -20.04 0.83
CA VAL A 160 9.17 -19.98 1.11
C VAL A 160 8.37 -20.71 0.04
N LEU A 161 8.81 -20.62 -1.23
CA LEU A 161 8.22 -21.40 -2.32
C LEU A 161 8.80 -22.82 -2.35
N THR A 162 7.93 -23.78 -2.63
CA THR A 162 8.31 -25.20 -2.83
C THR A 162 8.67 -25.54 -4.29
N VAL A 163 8.58 -24.53 -5.18
CA VAL A 163 8.91 -24.61 -6.60
C VAL A 163 9.78 -23.41 -6.98
N SER A 164 10.38 -23.43 -8.17
CA SER A 164 11.15 -22.27 -8.67
C SER A 164 10.22 -21.05 -8.87
N ALA A 165 10.82 -19.85 -8.89
CA ALA A 165 10.09 -18.62 -9.20
C ALA A 165 9.40 -18.71 -10.58
N GLU A 166 10.11 -19.22 -11.59
CA GLU A 166 9.58 -19.40 -12.95
C GLU A 166 8.35 -20.31 -12.97
N GLU A 167 8.43 -21.43 -12.25
CA GLU A 167 7.28 -22.35 -12.14
C GLU A 167 6.11 -21.70 -11.41
N SER A 168 6.39 -20.97 -10.32
CA SER A 168 5.36 -20.27 -9.55
C SER A 168 4.66 -19.17 -10.34
N LEU A 169 5.35 -18.51 -11.29
CA LEU A 169 4.79 -17.44 -12.11
C LEU A 169 3.88 -17.93 -13.24
N LYS A 170 3.88 -19.22 -13.55
CA LYS A 170 2.95 -19.77 -14.54
C LYS A 170 1.51 -19.57 -14.07
N PRO A 171 0.58 -19.16 -14.96
CA PRO A 171 -0.81 -18.88 -14.60
C PRO A 171 -1.53 -20.04 -13.92
N GLU A 172 -1.22 -21.26 -14.33
CA GLU A 172 -1.79 -22.51 -13.81
C GLU A 172 -1.23 -22.95 -12.45
N VAL A 173 -0.08 -22.41 -12.04
CA VAL A 173 0.56 -22.71 -10.74
C VAL A 173 0.29 -21.61 -9.72
N GLY A 174 0.72 -20.40 -9.98
CA GLY A 174 0.43 -19.20 -9.20
C GLY A 174 0.76 -19.30 -7.71
N LEU A 175 1.73 -20.11 -7.29
CA LEU A 175 1.96 -20.45 -5.88
C LEU A 175 2.35 -19.22 -5.04
N HIS A 176 3.10 -18.25 -5.59
CA HIS A 176 3.43 -16.99 -4.92
C HIS A 176 2.19 -16.19 -4.48
N ARG A 177 1.04 -16.37 -5.16
CA ARG A 177 -0.22 -15.68 -4.83
C ARG A 177 -0.80 -16.05 -3.47
N ARG A 178 -0.28 -17.06 -2.80
CA ARG A 178 -0.62 -17.34 -1.40
C ARG A 178 -0.19 -16.23 -0.45
N TRP A 179 0.82 -15.45 -0.84
CA TRP A 179 1.40 -14.37 -0.04
C TRP A 179 1.29 -13.00 -0.69
N THR A 180 0.80 -12.92 -1.95
CA THR A 180 0.57 -11.67 -2.69
C THR A 180 -0.91 -11.60 -3.04
N LEU A 181 -1.72 -11.07 -2.13
CA LEU A 181 -3.17 -11.30 -2.11
C LEU A 181 -3.97 -10.34 -3.01
N HIS A 182 -3.37 -9.30 -3.56
CA HIS A 182 -4.05 -8.27 -4.38
C HIS A 182 -3.22 -7.84 -5.58
N GLY A 183 -3.83 -7.07 -6.49
CA GLY A 183 -3.12 -6.36 -7.55
C GLY A 183 -2.29 -5.22 -6.97
N VAL A 184 -1.17 -4.89 -7.65
CA VAL A 184 -0.20 -3.92 -7.10
C VAL A 184 -0.43 -2.49 -7.53
N SER A 185 -1.49 -2.19 -8.29
CA SER A 185 -1.71 -0.85 -8.84
C SER A 185 -3.16 -0.61 -9.19
N HIS A 186 -3.61 0.61 -9.01
CA HIS A 186 -4.87 1.14 -9.52
C HIS A 186 -4.73 2.64 -9.85
N HIS A 187 -5.69 3.18 -10.58
CA HIS A 187 -5.77 4.62 -10.81
C HIS A 187 -6.22 5.34 -9.54
N LEU A 188 -5.73 6.56 -9.36
CA LEU A 188 -6.01 7.44 -8.24
C LEU A 188 -6.53 8.78 -8.74
N GLY A 189 -7.52 9.36 -8.07
CA GLY A 189 -8.14 10.62 -8.47
C GLY A 189 -9.14 11.15 -7.46
N LEU A 190 -10.37 11.43 -7.90
CA LEU A 190 -11.49 11.79 -7.03
C LEU A 190 -11.90 10.60 -6.13
N ASP A 191 -11.79 9.40 -6.66
CA ASP A 191 -11.94 8.17 -5.89
C ASP A 191 -10.57 7.54 -5.64
N VAL A 192 -10.41 6.87 -4.49
CA VAL A 192 -9.19 6.08 -4.18
C VAL A 192 -8.98 5.01 -5.24
N HIS A 193 -10.02 4.29 -5.66
CA HIS A 193 -10.00 3.38 -6.80
C HIS A 193 -10.64 4.07 -8.01
N ASP A 194 -9.96 5.08 -8.53
CA ASP A 194 -10.48 5.90 -9.63
C ASP A 194 -10.75 5.08 -10.88
N CYS A 195 -11.87 5.32 -11.54
CA CYS A 195 -12.30 4.61 -12.74
C CYS A 195 -12.45 3.07 -12.57
N ALA A 196 -12.63 2.55 -11.35
CA ALA A 196 -12.68 1.11 -11.07
C ALA A 196 -13.80 0.36 -11.82
N GLN A 197 -14.85 1.06 -12.22
CA GLN A 197 -15.97 0.50 -13.00
C GLN A 197 -15.74 0.51 -14.51
N ALA A 198 -14.57 0.99 -14.98
CA ALA A 198 -14.25 0.97 -16.39
C ALA A 198 -14.08 -0.48 -16.90
N ARG A 199 -14.41 -0.69 -18.18
CA ARG A 199 -14.20 -2.00 -18.80
C ARG A 199 -12.72 -2.36 -18.81
N LYS A 200 -12.41 -3.65 -18.73
CA LYS A 200 -11.05 -4.19 -18.64
C LYS A 200 -10.14 -3.66 -19.76
N GLU A 201 -10.64 -3.56 -20.98
CA GLU A 201 -9.89 -3.06 -22.15
C GLU A 201 -9.52 -1.58 -22.02
N MET A 202 -10.27 -0.82 -21.20
CA MET A 202 -10.04 0.60 -20.95
C MET A 202 -9.21 0.85 -19.69
N TYR A 203 -8.97 -0.18 -18.90
CA TYR A 203 -8.27 -0.11 -17.63
C TYR A 203 -7.06 -1.06 -17.60
N LEU A 204 -7.26 -2.34 -17.30
CA LEU A 204 -6.18 -3.31 -17.07
C LEU A 204 -5.39 -3.64 -18.34
N ASP A 205 -6.05 -3.71 -19.48
CA ASP A 205 -5.46 -4.03 -20.78
C ASP A 205 -5.14 -2.77 -21.61
N SER A 206 -5.25 -1.57 -20.98
CA SER A 206 -4.98 -0.29 -21.62
C SER A 206 -3.50 0.09 -21.53
N PRO A 207 -2.91 0.71 -22.57
CA PRO A 207 -1.58 1.29 -22.46
C PRO A 207 -1.62 2.55 -21.57
N LEU A 208 -0.57 2.71 -20.78
CA LEU A 208 -0.37 3.91 -19.96
C LEU A 208 -0.17 5.14 -20.84
N ARG A 209 -0.63 6.28 -20.36
CA ARG A 209 -0.52 7.58 -21.03
C ARG A 209 -0.04 8.64 -20.03
N GLU A 210 0.57 9.69 -20.55
CA GLU A 210 0.92 10.88 -19.76
C GLU A 210 -0.31 11.45 -19.04
N GLY A 211 -0.14 11.91 -17.81
CA GLY A 211 -1.20 12.40 -16.95
C GLY A 211 -2.01 11.31 -16.22
N MET A 212 -1.72 10.03 -16.42
CA MET A 212 -2.27 8.98 -15.55
C MET A 212 -1.54 9.00 -14.19
N VAL A 213 -2.31 8.94 -13.11
CA VAL A 213 -1.81 8.82 -11.74
C VAL A 213 -2.21 7.45 -11.21
N LEU A 214 -1.24 6.72 -10.67
CA LEU A 214 -1.36 5.31 -10.30
C LEU A 214 -0.72 5.06 -8.93
N THR A 215 -1.23 4.07 -8.20
CA THR A 215 -0.52 3.48 -7.06
C THR A 215 0.52 2.46 -7.52
N VAL A 216 1.53 2.19 -6.68
CA VAL A 216 2.42 1.02 -6.79
C VAL A 216 2.62 0.47 -5.38
N GLU A 217 1.88 -0.57 -5.07
CA GLU A 217 1.64 -1.05 -3.71
C GLU A 217 1.78 -2.59 -3.58
N PRO A 218 2.91 -3.18 -3.97
CA PRO A 218 3.11 -4.61 -3.76
C PRO A 218 3.11 -4.95 -2.27
N GLY A 219 2.59 -6.13 -1.91
CA GLY A 219 2.54 -6.59 -0.52
C GLY A 219 2.88 -8.07 -0.37
N LEU A 220 3.45 -8.42 0.79
CA LEU A 220 3.64 -9.80 1.26
C LEU A 220 2.91 -9.98 2.59
N TYR A 221 2.10 -11.03 2.68
CA TYR A 221 1.24 -11.35 3.82
C TYR A 221 1.62 -12.72 4.35
N ILE A 222 2.45 -12.75 5.40
CA ILE A 222 2.98 -13.98 6.02
C ILE A 222 2.48 -14.03 7.47
N GLN A 223 1.62 -15.02 7.75
CA GLN A 223 1.07 -15.30 9.09
C GLN A 223 1.88 -16.36 9.80
#